data_cf440fb87eb75c7a9eaf195fe4535c8e
#
_entry.id   cf440fb87eb75c7a9eaf195fe4535c8e
#
_cell.length_a   1.000
_cell.length_b   1.000
_cell.length_c   1.000
_cell.angle_alpha   90.00
_cell.angle_beta   90.00
_cell.angle_gamma   90.00
#
_symmetry.space_group_name_H-M   'P 1'
#
loop_
_entity.id
_entity.type
_entity.pdbx_description
1 polymer ?
#
loop_
_entity_poly.entity_id
_entity_poly.type
_entity_poly.pdbx_seq_one_letter_code
_entity_poly.pdbx_strand_id
1 'polypeptide(L)'
;SFGTHEFFHLCEMLGCEAYVNGNIGSGTVKEMEDWMEYITFDGESPMSRLRAENGRREPWKMKFFGLGNESWGCGGNMFPEDYATRYRLYQSFLHDSQKVPAEKIAVGPAGDDYDWTEKLLEKCFRRNQPQRHGFMDGLSVHYYMYLRGWDDKGSALSFTDEEWVLTMQRAYFLKEILEKHAAIMDRYDPEKKIGLVVD
;
A
#
# COMPACT_ATOMS: atom_id res chain seq x y z
N SER A 1 -19.49 -5.49 13.59
CA SER A 1 -18.38 -4.64 13.16
C SER A 1 -18.13 -4.85 11.68
N PHE A 2 -17.52 -3.89 11.01
CA PHE A 2 -17.12 -4.02 9.61
C PHE A 2 -15.72 -4.64 9.56
N GLY A 3 -15.64 -5.90 9.14
CA GLY A 3 -14.40 -6.67 9.11
C GLY A 3 -14.08 -7.22 7.71
N THR A 4 -13.25 -8.25 7.65
CA THR A 4 -12.79 -8.86 6.40
C THR A 4 -13.96 -9.31 5.51
N HIS A 5 -14.96 -9.99 6.07
CA HIS A 5 -16.11 -10.48 5.31
C HIS A 5 -16.93 -9.35 4.71
N GLU A 6 -17.26 -8.34 5.50
CA GLU A 6 -18.06 -7.21 5.06
C GLU A 6 -17.31 -6.37 4.01
N PHE A 7 -16.01 -6.20 4.17
CA PHE A 7 -15.19 -5.46 3.21
C PHE A 7 -15.13 -6.16 1.84
N PHE A 8 -14.81 -7.45 1.81
CA PHE A 8 -14.76 -8.18 0.55
C PHE A 8 -16.15 -8.31 -0.09
N HIS A 9 -17.19 -8.49 0.72
CA HIS A 9 -18.56 -8.47 0.19
C HIS A 9 -18.92 -7.13 -0.43
N LEU A 10 -18.51 -6.02 0.17
CA LEU A 10 -18.69 -4.69 -0.42
C LEU A 10 -17.97 -4.56 -1.76
N CYS A 11 -16.72 -5.04 -1.85
CA CYS A 11 -15.96 -5.05 -3.10
C CYS A 11 -16.68 -5.88 -4.19
N GLU A 12 -17.17 -7.07 -3.83
CA GLU A 12 -17.97 -7.92 -4.72
C GLU A 12 -19.23 -7.21 -5.22
N MET A 13 -19.95 -6.52 -4.34
CA MET A 13 -21.16 -5.76 -4.70
C MET A 13 -20.87 -4.57 -5.63
N LEU A 14 -19.74 -3.90 -5.43
CA LEU A 14 -19.32 -2.76 -6.24
C LEU A 14 -18.65 -3.18 -7.54
N GLY A 15 -18.24 -4.44 -7.67
CA GLY A 15 -17.50 -4.94 -8.82
C GLY A 15 -16.08 -4.35 -8.91
N CYS A 16 -15.46 -4.03 -7.76
CA CYS A 16 -14.10 -3.50 -7.70
C CYS A 16 -13.13 -4.52 -7.10
N GLU A 17 -11.84 -4.34 -7.40
CA GLU A 17 -10.78 -5.15 -6.81
C GLU A 17 -10.54 -4.72 -5.35
N ALA A 18 -10.22 -5.70 -4.51
CA ALA A 18 -9.89 -5.44 -3.11
C ALA A 18 -8.41 -5.04 -2.97
N TYR A 19 -8.16 -3.99 -2.21
CA TYR A 19 -6.84 -3.57 -1.74
C TYR A 19 -6.87 -3.48 -0.21
N VAL A 20 -6.11 -4.31 0.45
CA VAL A 20 -6.00 -4.35 1.92
C VAL A 20 -4.56 -4.16 2.35
N ASN A 21 -4.35 -3.58 3.53
CA ASN A 21 -3.01 -3.31 4.06
C ASN A 21 -2.76 -4.11 5.33
N GLY A 22 -1.70 -4.90 5.34
CA GLY A 22 -1.22 -5.62 6.51
C GLY A 22 -0.51 -4.68 7.51
N ASN A 23 -0.68 -4.92 8.79
CA ASN A 23 -0.06 -4.13 9.85
C ASN A 23 1.42 -4.47 10.01
N ILE A 24 2.30 -3.63 9.49
CA ILE A 24 3.76 -3.78 9.60
C ILE A 24 4.34 -3.00 10.80
N GLY A 25 3.56 -2.10 11.37
CA GLY A 25 3.98 -1.25 12.50
C GLY A 25 4.02 -2.00 13.82
N SER A 26 2.88 -2.54 14.23
CA SER A 26 2.70 -3.22 15.52
C SER A 26 2.31 -4.70 15.39
N GLY A 27 1.91 -5.16 14.20
CA GLY A 27 1.63 -6.56 13.94
C GLY A 27 2.89 -7.39 13.76
N THR A 28 2.72 -8.70 13.71
CA THR A 28 3.79 -9.67 13.45
C THR A 28 3.71 -10.22 12.03
N VAL A 29 4.83 -10.77 11.55
CA VAL A 29 4.86 -11.51 10.26
C VAL A 29 3.82 -12.62 10.25
N LYS A 30 3.69 -13.36 11.39
CA LYS A 30 2.75 -14.46 11.52
C LYS A 30 1.30 -14.01 11.40
N GLU A 31 0.92 -12.91 12.03
CA GLU A 31 -0.44 -12.36 11.93
C GLU A 31 -0.79 -11.94 10.51
N MET A 32 0.18 -11.35 9.79
CA MET A 32 -0.01 -10.96 8.39
C MET A 32 -0.15 -12.19 7.49
N GLU A 33 0.67 -13.22 7.69
CA GLU A 33 0.59 -14.49 6.96
C GLU A 33 -0.72 -15.20 7.23
N ASP A 34 -1.15 -15.29 8.50
CA ASP A 34 -2.43 -15.87 8.87
C ASP A 34 -3.62 -15.17 8.21
N TRP A 35 -3.55 -13.85 8.13
CA TRP A 35 -4.61 -13.08 7.46
C TRP A 35 -4.61 -13.31 5.94
N MET A 36 -3.44 -13.37 5.31
CA MET A 36 -3.32 -13.74 3.89
C MET A 36 -3.92 -15.14 3.65
N GLU A 37 -3.54 -16.13 4.47
CA GLU A 37 -4.08 -17.49 4.40
C GLU A 37 -5.61 -17.51 4.62
N TYR A 38 -6.10 -16.75 5.59
CA TYR A 38 -7.54 -16.60 5.84
C TYR A 38 -8.29 -16.09 4.62
N ILE A 39 -7.72 -15.12 3.91
CA ILE A 39 -8.37 -14.52 2.73
C ILE A 39 -8.29 -15.44 1.52
N THR A 40 -7.12 -16.00 1.23
CA THR A 40 -6.80 -16.53 -0.12
C THR A 40 -6.67 -18.04 -0.21
N PHE A 41 -6.47 -18.76 0.91
CA PHE A 41 -6.16 -20.18 0.85
C PHE A 41 -7.37 -21.04 0.50
N ASP A 42 -7.22 -21.79 -0.62
CA ASP A 42 -8.22 -22.75 -1.14
C ASP A 42 -7.84 -24.18 -0.78
N GLY A 43 -7.78 -24.47 0.51
CA GLY A 43 -7.42 -25.78 1.05
C GLY A 43 -7.84 -25.89 2.50
N GLU A 44 -7.38 -26.96 3.19
CA GLU A 44 -7.64 -27.13 4.61
C GLU A 44 -6.47 -26.64 5.45
N SER A 45 -6.74 -25.65 6.30
CA SER A 45 -5.81 -25.07 7.25
C SER A 45 -6.54 -24.53 8.48
N PRO A 46 -5.84 -24.12 9.54
CA PRO A 46 -6.48 -23.43 10.66
C PRO A 46 -7.23 -22.17 10.23
N MET A 47 -6.65 -21.36 9.32
CA MET A 47 -7.24 -20.09 8.90
C MET A 47 -8.40 -20.28 7.94
N SER A 48 -8.34 -21.27 7.03
CA SER A 48 -9.47 -21.59 6.13
C SER A 48 -10.66 -22.17 6.90
N ARG A 49 -10.41 -22.96 7.95
CA ARG A 49 -11.46 -23.44 8.86
C ARG A 49 -12.11 -22.28 9.62
N LEU A 50 -11.31 -21.38 10.17
CA LEU A 50 -11.81 -20.19 10.85
C LEU A 50 -12.66 -19.30 9.90
N ARG A 51 -12.24 -19.15 8.64
CA ARG A 51 -13.04 -18.46 7.61
C ARG A 51 -14.40 -19.14 7.43
N ALA A 52 -14.41 -20.47 7.35
CA ALA A 52 -15.63 -21.24 7.18
C ALA A 52 -16.56 -21.15 8.41
N GLU A 53 -16.01 -21.21 9.62
CA GLU A 53 -16.75 -20.99 10.88
C GLU A 53 -17.36 -19.59 10.94
N ASN A 54 -16.69 -18.59 10.38
CA ASN A 54 -17.17 -17.21 10.23
C ASN A 54 -18.17 -17.03 9.07
N GLY A 55 -18.56 -18.11 8.39
CA GLY A 55 -19.65 -18.12 7.41
C GLY A 55 -19.26 -18.16 5.96
N ARG A 56 -17.97 -18.28 5.60
CA ARG A 56 -17.55 -18.40 4.20
C ARG A 56 -16.51 -19.50 4.02
N ARG A 57 -16.84 -20.50 3.22
CA ARG A 57 -15.89 -21.57 2.86
C ARG A 57 -14.92 -21.15 1.77
N GLU A 58 -15.43 -20.57 0.70
CA GLU A 58 -14.66 -20.19 -0.47
C GLU A 58 -13.71 -19.03 -0.17
N PRO A 59 -12.44 -19.07 -0.62
CA PRO A 59 -11.55 -17.95 -0.50
C PRO A 59 -12.02 -16.75 -1.33
N TRP A 60 -11.53 -15.57 -1.00
CA TRP A 60 -11.67 -14.41 -1.87
C TRP A 60 -10.52 -14.35 -2.86
N LYS A 61 -10.77 -13.69 -3.97
CA LYS A 61 -9.70 -13.22 -4.87
C LYS A 61 -9.24 -11.86 -4.38
N MET A 62 -7.95 -11.72 -4.21
CA MET A 62 -7.34 -10.46 -3.82
C MET A 62 -6.26 -10.10 -4.82
N LYS A 63 -6.34 -8.90 -5.39
CA LYS A 63 -5.40 -8.44 -6.40
C LYS A 63 -4.26 -7.62 -5.80
N PHE A 64 -4.52 -6.81 -4.79
CA PHE A 64 -3.56 -5.90 -4.20
C PHE A 64 -3.42 -6.15 -2.70
N PHE A 65 -2.18 -6.21 -2.22
CA PHE A 65 -1.87 -6.33 -0.79
C PHE A 65 -0.77 -5.35 -0.40
N GLY A 66 -1.13 -4.36 0.43
CA GLY A 66 -0.19 -3.40 0.98
C GLY A 66 0.54 -3.96 2.19
N LEU A 67 1.84 -3.74 2.25
CA LEU A 67 2.67 -4.08 3.41
C LEU A 67 2.89 -2.82 4.25
N GLY A 68 1.90 -2.51 5.08
CA GLY A 68 1.85 -1.29 5.89
C GLY A 68 0.97 -0.20 5.27
N ASN A 69 0.81 0.87 6.02
CA ASN A 69 0.15 2.09 5.60
C ASN A 69 0.75 3.26 6.38
N GLU A 70 1.12 4.34 5.71
CA GLU A 70 1.69 5.55 6.33
C GLU A 70 2.78 5.26 7.37
N SER A 71 3.70 4.35 7.04
CA SER A 71 4.71 3.88 7.99
C SER A 71 5.67 4.98 8.45
N TRP A 72 5.79 6.06 7.71
CA TRP A 72 6.47 7.30 8.08
C TRP A 72 5.74 8.10 9.17
N GLY A 73 4.45 7.87 9.36
CA GLY A 73 3.58 8.57 10.31
C GLY A 73 2.88 7.59 11.26
N CYS A 74 1.55 7.60 11.24
CA CYS A 74 0.73 6.80 12.16
C CYS A 74 0.93 5.28 12.03
N GLY A 75 1.42 4.79 10.90
CA GLY A 75 1.72 3.39 10.65
C GLY A 75 3.04 2.90 11.23
N GLY A 76 3.74 3.69 12.05
CA GLY A 76 4.95 3.21 12.73
C GLY A 76 6.02 4.25 13.02
N ASN A 77 5.87 5.48 12.53
CA ASN A 77 6.84 6.58 12.69
C ASN A 77 8.28 6.16 12.34
N MET A 78 8.43 5.48 11.20
CA MET A 78 9.68 4.88 10.75
C MET A 78 10.48 5.82 9.86
N PHE A 79 11.79 5.66 9.86
CA PHE A 79 12.61 6.13 8.75
C PHE A 79 12.47 5.21 7.53
N PRO A 80 12.72 5.68 6.31
CA PRO A 80 12.55 4.86 5.10
C PRO A 80 13.43 3.59 5.11
N GLU A 81 14.62 3.66 5.72
CA GLU A 81 15.53 2.51 5.84
C GLU A 81 15.00 1.45 6.83
N ASP A 82 14.34 1.88 7.90
CA ASP A 82 13.72 0.98 8.88
C ASP A 82 12.51 0.28 8.26
N TYR A 83 11.67 1.06 7.55
CA TYR A 83 10.57 0.50 6.79
C TYR A 83 11.06 -0.50 5.74
N ALA A 84 12.06 -0.16 4.94
CA ALA A 84 12.65 -1.05 3.95
C ALA A 84 13.12 -2.38 4.54
N THR A 85 13.71 -2.33 5.74
CA THR A 85 14.15 -3.53 6.46
C THR A 85 12.96 -4.40 6.87
N ARG A 86 11.91 -3.80 7.42
CA ARG A 86 10.67 -4.51 7.77
C ARG A 86 9.94 -5.02 6.54
N TYR A 87 9.78 -4.20 5.51
CA TYR A 87 9.16 -4.59 4.24
C TYR A 87 9.79 -5.86 3.68
N ARG A 88 11.14 -5.89 3.59
CA ARG A 88 11.89 -7.05 3.11
C ARG A 88 11.66 -8.30 3.94
N LEU A 89 11.55 -8.16 5.26
CA LEU A 89 11.25 -9.26 6.16
C LEU A 89 9.84 -9.78 5.92
N TYR A 90 8.84 -8.92 6.01
CA TYR A 90 7.43 -9.30 5.93
C TYR A 90 7.08 -9.90 4.57
N GLN A 91 7.52 -9.27 3.47
CA GLN A 91 7.23 -9.77 2.13
C GLN A 91 7.86 -11.14 1.86
N SER A 92 8.99 -11.47 2.52
CA SER A 92 9.66 -12.77 2.36
C SER A 92 8.87 -13.94 2.94
N PHE A 93 8.06 -13.67 3.95
CA PHE A 93 7.23 -14.67 4.62
C PHE A 93 5.75 -14.60 4.25
N LEU A 94 5.37 -13.65 3.42
CA LEU A 94 4.00 -13.53 2.95
C LEU A 94 3.76 -14.51 1.80
N HIS A 95 3.13 -15.64 2.10
CA HIS A 95 2.79 -16.66 1.12
C HIS A 95 1.35 -16.47 0.64
N ASP A 96 1.22 -16.22 -0.65
CA ASP A 96 -0.07 -16.16 -1.33
C ASP A 96 -0.29 -17.45 -2.12
N SER A 97 -1.35 -18.16 -1.79
CA SER A 97 -1.71 -19.44 -2.41
C SER A 97 -2.58 -19.31 -3.66
N GLN A 98 -2.88 -18.10 -4.09
CA GLN A 98 -3.66 -17.86 -5.30
C GLN A 98 -2.91 -18.31 -6.55
N LYS A 99 -3.65 -18.75 -7.60
CA LYS A 99 -3.05 -19.07 -8.91
C LYS A 99 -2.36 -17.86 -9.54
N VAL A 100 -2.89 -16.67 -9.30
CA VAL A 100 -2.27 -15.39 -9.64
C VAL A 100 -2.07 -14.67 -8.31
N PRO A 101 -0.84 -14.58 -7.82
CA PRO A 101 -0.55 -13.92 -6.55
C PRO A 101 -0.96 -12.46 -6.54
N ALA A 102 -1.32 -11.95 -5.36
CA ALA A 102 -1.60 -10.54 -5.17
C ALA A 102 -0.34 -9.70 -5.42
N GLU A 103 -0.53 -8.56 -6.05
CA GLU A 103 0.51 -7.55 -6.22
C GLU A 103 0.85 -6.94 -4.86
N LYS A 104 2.14 -6.93 -4.50
CA LYS A 104 2.65 -6.41 -3.23
C LYS A 104 2.95 -4.93 -3.35
N ILE A 105 2.25 -4.13 -2.58
CA ILE A 105 2.38 -2.68 -2.59
C ILE A 105 3.19 -2.23 -1.37
N ALA A 106 4.31 -1.58 -1.60
CA ALA A 106 5.12 -0.98 -0.55
C ALA A 106 4.57 0.40 -0.16
N VAL A 107 4.71 0.77 1.11
CA VAL A 107 4.40 2.13 1.57
C VAL A 107 5.40 3.11 0.95
N GLY A 108 4.88 3.99 0.14
CA GLY A 108 5.63 5.08 -0.45
C GLY A 108 5.52 6.37 0.35
N PRO A 109 5.83 7.51 -0.27
CA PRO A 109 6.00 8.79 0.40
C PRO A 109 4.70 9.47 0.80
N ALA A 110 4.83 10.43 1.72
CA ALA A 110 3.85 11.48 1.93
C ALA A 110 4.13 12.62 0.93
N GLY A 111 3.30 12.75 -0.09
CA GLY A 111 3.42 13.83 -1.08
C GLY A 111 4.78 13.87 -1.75
N ASP A 112 5.48 14.97 -1.58
CA ASP A 112 6.77 15.29 -2.19
C ASP A 112 8.00 14.87 -1.37
N ASP A 113 7.86 13.92 -0.45
CA ASP A 113 9.00 13.31 0.24
C ASP A 113 9.77 12.37 -0.69
N TYR A 114 10.56 12.95 -1.58
CA TYR A 114 11.38 12.21 -2.55
C TYR A 114 12.50 11.41 -1.89
N ASP A 115 12.95 11.83 -0.71
CA ASP A 115 13.98 11.14 0.09
C ASP A 115 13.49 9.78 0.58
N TRP A 116 12.21 9.68 0.96
CA TRP A 116 11.56 8.40 1.29
C TRP A 116 11.67 7.40 0.14
N THR A 117 11.26 7.81 -1.05
CA THR A 117 11.30 6.93 -2.24
C THR A 117 12.72 6.51 -2.58
N GLU A 118 13.67 7.44 -2.59
CA GLU A 118 15.08 7.17 -2.89
C GLU A 118 15.67 6.13 -1.93
N LYS A 119 15.57 6.37 -0.63
CA LYS A 119 16.15 5.52 0.41
C LYS A 119 15.49 4.15 0.51
N LEU A 120 14.16 4.10 0.36
CA LEU A 120 13.44 2.83 0.31
C LEU A 120 13.96 1.96 -0.83
N LEU A 121 14.00 2.51 -2.04
CA LEU A 121 14.42 1.76 -3.22
C LEU A 121 15.90 1.38 -3.16
N GLU A 122 16.77 2.26 -2.68
CA GLU A 122 18.19 1.95 -2.48
C GLU A 122 18.38 0.74 -1.56
N LYS A 123 17.59 0.64 -0.49
CA LYS A 123 17.64 -0.49 0.45
C LYS A 123 16.98 -1.76 -0.09
N CYS A 124 15.96 -1.62 -0.90
CA CYS A 124 15.24 -2.77 -1.47
C CYS A 124 15.95 -3.34 -2.71
N PHE A 125 16.55 -2.49 -3.56
CA PHE A 125 17.16 -2.90 -4.83
C PHE A 125 18.70 -2.79 -4.80
N ARG A 126 19.36 -3.87 -4.42
CA ARG A 126 20.83 -3.94 -4.47
C ARG A 126 21.30 -4.34 -5.86
N ARG A 127 22.03 -3.46 -6.54
CA ARG A 127 22.56 -3.67 -7.90
C ARG A 127 23.27 -5.01 -8.11
N ASN A 128 23.93 -5.54 -7.06
CA ASN A 128 24.73 -6.76 -7.16
C ASN A 128 24.02 -8.04 -6.69
N GLN A 129 22.75 -7.98 -6.32
CA GLN A 129 22.01 -9.13 -5.81
C GLN A 129 20.53 -9.10 -6.26
N PRO A 130 20.26 -9.13 -7.57
CA PRO A 130 18.90 -8.99 -8.09
C PRO A 130 17.91 -10.05 -7.58
N GLN A 131 18.39 -11.25 -7.20
CA GLN A 131 17.54 -12.33 -6.70
C GLN A 131 17.17 -12.22 -5.21
N ARG A 132 17.69 -11.23 -4.49
CA ARG A 132 17.51 -11.08 -3.04
C ARG A 132 16.84 -9.76 -2.67
N HIS A 133 16.03 -9.24 -3.58
CA HIS A 133 15.40 -7.94 -3.39
C HIS A 133 14.02 -8.04 -2.77
N GLY A 134 13.62 -6.97 -2.11
CA GLY A 134 12.27 -6.78 -1.67
C GLY A 134 11.37 -6.70 -2.88
N PHE A 135 10.71 -7.77 -3.21
CA PHE A 135 9.82 -7.87 -4.34
C PHE A 135 8.60 -6.99 -4.09
N MET A 136 8.50 -5.90 -4.82
CA MET A 136 7.33 -5.03 -4.83
C MET A 136 6.82 -4.87 -6.26
N ASP A 137 5.50 -4.86 -6.38
CA ASP A 137 4.81 -4.66 -7.64
C ASP A 137 4.30 -3.22 -7.75
N GLY A 138 4.18 -2.53 -6.61
CA GLY A 138 3.77 -1.15 -6.54
C GLY A 138 4.36 -0.39 -5.35
N LEU A 139 4.38 0.93 -5.51
CA LEU A 139 4.74 1.90 -4.48
C LEU A 139 3.57 2.86 -4.31
N SER A 140 3.02 2.96 -3.08
CA SER A 140 1.92 3.89 -2.82
C SER A 140 2.41 5.33 -2.71
N VAL A 141 1.54 6.28 -3.01
CA VAL A 141 1.78 7.71 -2.83
C VAL A 141 0.54 8.33 -2.22
N HIS A 142 0.69 8.91 -1.02
CA HIS A 142 -0.38 9.65 -0.37
C HIS A 142 -0.21 11.14 -0.61
N TYR A 143 -1.26 11.81 -1.08
CA TYR A 143 -1.23 13.25 -1.26
C TYR A 143 -2.58 13.88 -0.90
N TYR A 144 -2.54 14.85 0.02
CA TYR A 144 -3.70 15.62 0.45
C TYR A 144 -3.66 17.05 -0.08
N MET A 145 -4.71 17.45 -0.77
CA MET A 145 -4.86 18.79 -1.37
C MET A 145 -5.48 19.79 -0.38
N TYR A 146 -4.82 20.06 0.73
CA TYR A 146 -5.32 21.02 1.70
C TYR A 146 -5.11 22.46 1.23
N LEU A 147 -6.13 23.30 1.44
CA LEU A 147 -6.09 24.71 1.07
C LEU A 147 -4.99 25.46 1.82
N ARG A 148 -4.94 25.30 3.16
CA ARG A 148 -4.01 25.99 4.06
C ARG A 148 -3.18 25.06 4.95
N GLY A 149 -3.40 23.74 4.86
CA GLY A 149 -2.69 22.72 5.61
C GLY A 149 -3.60 21.79 6.40
N TRP A 150 -3.00 20.94 7.22
CA TRP A 150 -3.72 19.91 7.96
C TRP A 150 -4.73 20.48 8.95
N ASP A 151 -4.36 21.56 9.67
CA ASP A 151 -5.19 22.15 10.73
C ASP A 151 -6.25 23.11 10.18
N ASP A 152 -6.08 23.60 8.95
CA ASP A 152 -7.04 24.47 8.27
C ASP A 152 -7.28 24.01 6.82
N LYS A 153 -8.22 23.12 6.67
CA LYS A 153 -8.58 22.53 5.36
C LYS A 153 -9.48 23.42 4.51
N GLY A 154 -9.97 24.53 5.09
CA GLY A 154 -10.98 25.37 4.46
C GLY A 154 -12.40 24.81 4.58
N SER A 155 -13.38 25.59 4.14
CA SER A 155 -14.79 25.18 4.12
C SER A 155 -15.10 24.40 2.84
N ALA A 156 -15.81 23.29 2.96
CA ALA A 156 -16.29 22.53 1.81
C ALA A 156 -17.54 23.16 1.15
N LEU A 157 -18.24 24.06 1.85
CA LEU A 157 -19.51 24.61 1.41
C LEU A 157 -19.47 26.13 1.19
N SER A 158 -18.47 26.81 1.78
CA SER A 158 -18.34 28.27 1.72
C SER A 158 -16.89 28.63 1.48
N PHE A 159 -16.51 28.74 0.22
CA PHE A 159 -15.18 29.09 -0.27
C PHE A 159 -15.26 30.18 -1.33
N THR A 160 -14.18 30.96 -1.48
CA THR A 160 -14.07 31.98 -2.52
C THR A 160 -13.57 31.40 -3.82
N ASP A 161 -13.68 32.20 -4.92
CA ASP A 161 -13.13 31.81 -6.22
C ASP A 161 -11.61 31.63 -6.15
N GLU A 162 -10.90 32.44 -5.36
CA GLU A 162 -9.46 32.32 -5.13
C GLU A 162 -9.10 31.02 -4.42
N GLU A 163 -9.88 30.63 -3.40
CA GLU A 163 -9.68 29.37 -2.69
C GLU A 163 -9.94 28.17 -3.60
N TRP A 164 -10.93 28.27 -4.49
CA TRP A 164 -11.17 27.25 -5.49
C TRP A 164 -9.99 27.10 -6.46
N VAL A 165 -9.50 28.21 -7.02
CA VAL A 165 -8.35 28.21 -7.93
C VAL A 165 -7.11 27.63 -7.24
N LEU A 166 -6.84 28.02 -5.99
CA LEU A 166 -5.72 27.50 -5.22
C LEU A 166 -5.83 25.99 -4.98
N THR A 167 -7.04 25.49 -4.69
CA THR A 167 -7.29 24.05 -4.54
C THR A 167 -7.00 23.30 -5.83
N MET A 168 -7.43 23.85 -6.98
CA MET A 168 -7.14 23.27 -8.29
C MET A 168 -5.64 23.27 -8.63
N GLN A 169 -4.91 24.31 -8.25
CA GLN A 169 -3.45 24.36 -8.42
C GLN A 169 -2.76 23.27 -7.56
N ARG A 170 -3.23 23.06 -6.33
CA ARG A 170 -2.72 21.97 -5.48
C ARG A 170 -3.04 20.60 -6.06
N ALA A 171 -4.23 20.41 -6.61
CA ALA A 171 -4.55 19.17 -7.34
C ALA A 171 -3.61 18.93 -8.52
N TYR A 172 -3.29 19.98 -9.26
CA TYR A 172 -2.37 19.89 -10.39
C TYR A 172 -0.93 19.57 -9.98
N PHE A 173 -0.52 19.93 -8.77
CA PHE A 173 0.81 19.61 -8.22
C PHE A 173 1.03 18.10 -8.08
N LEU A 174 -0.04 17.28 -7.92
CA LEU A 174 0.06 15.83 -7.91
C LEU A 174 0.79 15.29 -9.15
N LYS A 175 0.60 15.91 -10.31
CA LYS A 175 1.32 15.51 -11.54
C LYS A 175 2.83 15.59 -11.35
N GLU A 176 3.33 16.70 -10.80
CA GLU A 176 4.75 16.91 -10.55
C GLU A 176 5.29 15.89 -9.53
N ILE A 177 4.52 15.62 -8.47
CA ILE A 177 4.85 14.61 -7.46
C ILE A 177 5.05 13.24 -8.12
N LEU A 178 4.08 12.79 -8.91
CA LEU A 178 4.13 11.50 -9.58
C LEU A 178 5.28 11.41 -10.59
N GLU A 179 5.51 12.44 -11.39
CA GLU A 179 6.62 12.50 -12.37
C GLU A 179 7.98 12.40 -11.69
N LYS A 180 8.18 13.07 -10.56
CA LYS A 180 9.43 13.03 -9.80
C LYS A 180 9.66 11.68 -9.12
N HIS A 181 8.63 11.09 -8.49
CA HIS A 181 8.77 9.74 -7.94
C HIS A 181 9.03 8.71 -9.02
N ALA A 182 8.33 8.78 -10.15
CA ALA A 182 8.59 7.90 -11.30
C ALA A 182 10.04 8.02 -11.81
N ALA A 183 10.59 9.24 -11.89
CA ALA A 183 11.98 9.45 -12.28
C ALA A 183 13.00 8.86 -11.29
N ILE A 184 12.67 8.84 -9.99
CA ILE A 184 13.47 8.13 -8.99
C ILE A 184 13.38 6.62 -9.22
N MET A 185 12.15 6.10 -9.38
CA MET A 185 11.89 4.68 -9.59
C MET A 185 12.60 4.15 -10.84
N ASP A 186 12.60 4.90 -11.94
CA ASP A 186 13.27 4.52 -13.21
C ASP A 186 14.76 4.20 -13.05
N ARG A 187 15.42 4.71 -12.00
CA ARG A 187 16.84 4.40 -11.71
C ARG A 187 17.03 3.03 -11.09
N TYR A 188 16.03 2.51 -10.40
CA TYR A 188 16.05 1.22 -9.71
C TYR A 188 15.29 0.15 -10.47
N ASP A 189 14.27 0.55 -11.22
CA ASP A 189 13.42 -0.30 -12.05
C ASP A 189 13.35 0.23 -13.49
N PRO A 190 14.42 0.10 -14.28
CA PRO A 190 14.45 0.60 -15.66
C PRO A 190 13.48 -0.12 -16.59
N GLU A 191 12.98 -1.30 -16.20
CA GLU A 191 11.97 -2.05 -16.94
C GLU A 191 10.54 -1.63 -16.60
N LYS A 192 10.37 -0.70 -15.64
CA LYS A 192 9.07 -0.12 -15.24
C LYS A 192 8.04 -1.17 -14.82
N LYS A 193 8.46 -2.15 -14.04
CA LYS A 193 7.60 -3.21 -13.50
C LYS A 193 6.85 -2.78 -12.26
N ILE A 194 7.39 -1.80 -11.54
CA ILE A 194 6.78 -1.28 -10.30
C ILE A 194 5.83 -0.15 -10.66
N GLY A 195 4.55 -0.33 -10.34
CA GLY A 195 3.53 0.70 -10.52
C GLY A 195 3.55 1.76 -9.43
N LEU A 196 3.08 2.98 -9.73
CA LEU A 196 2.68 3.95 -8.71
C LEU A 196 1.20 3.75 -8.38
N VAL A 197 0.89 3.70 -7.09
CA VAL A 197 -0.47 3.54 -6.55
C VAL A 197 -0.79 4.81 -5.77
N VAL A 198 -1.76 5.58 -6.23
CA VAL A 198 -2.25 6.77 -5.52
C VAL A 198 -3.42 6.34 -4.64
N ASP A 199 -3.27 6.44 -3.33
CA ASP A 199 -4.25 5.97 -2.34
C ASP A 199 -4.39 6.95 -1.15
#